data_b1468fdb9388e54cf3a0d975fe52611c
#
_entry.id   b1468fdb9388e54cf3a0d975fe52611c
#
_cell.length_a   1.000
_cell.length_b   1.000
_cell.length_c   1.000
_cell.angle_alpha   90.00
_cell.angle_beta   90.00
_cell.angle_gamma   90.00
#
_symmetry.space_group_name_H-M   'P 1'
#
loop_
_entity.id
_entity.type
_entity.pdbx_description
1 polymer ?
#
loop_
_entity_poly.entity_id
_entity_poly.type
_entity_poly.pdbx_seq_one_letter_code
_entity_poly.pdbx_strand_id
1 'polypeptide(L)'
;LGVDYLVIKHCSDDENHTLGINYYEYDKMFQTMKEAETYSTDNYQVSVKWSKIQSHGQKSYSLCYGAPFIIQMSGSGLVAPCGMFFNDKYKDFHIGNIKEKRFKEIWESERYWEVMKKISTPPFNTNRDCGTLCLQHKTNEVIWSIMKEHKGILPPPQRP
;
A
#
# COMPACT_ATOMS: atom_id res chain seq x y z
N LEU A 1 24.83 -2.74 -17.15
CA LEU A 1 23.43 -3.15 -17.39
C LEU A 1 22.57 -2.03 -17.98
N GLY A 2 23.06 -0.75 -18.00
CA GLY A 2 22.35 0.37 -18.62
C GLY A 2 21.02 0.73 -17.95
N VAL A 3 20.93 0.58 -16.63
CA VAL A 3 19.76 1.00 -15.84
C VAL A 3 19.89 2.47 -15.41
N ASP A 4 18.77 3.20 -15.37
CA ASP A 4 18.75 4.62 -15.02
C ASP A 4 18.64 4.82 -13.50
N TYR A 5 18.05 3.87 -12.79
CA TYR A 5 17.89 3.98 -11.34
C TYR A 5 17.84 2.63 -10.62
N LEU A 6 18.21 2.65 -9.35
CA LEU A 6 18.06 1.56 -8.39
C LEU A 6 17.24 2.05 -7.19
N VAL A 7 16.20 1.30 -6.83
CA VAL A 7 15.42 1.59 -5.62
C VAL A 7 15.64 0.48 -4.60
N ILE A 8 16.18 0.83 -3.44
CA ILE A 8 16.39 -0.07 -2.31
C ILE A 8 15.21 0.07 -1.34
N LYS A 9 14.59 -1.04 -1.01
CA LYS A 9 13.51 -1.13 -0.03
C LYS A 9 13.56 -2.47 0.68
N HIS A 10 12.98 -2.57 1.87
CA HIS A 10 12.87 -3.86 2.54
C HIS A 10 11.84 -4.78 1.86
N CYS A 11 11.94 -6.08 2.11
CA CYS A 11 10.99 -7.07 1.65
C CYS A 11 9.63 -6.86 2.32
N SER A 12 8.56 -7.16 1.61
CA SER A 12 7.20 -7.13 2.13
C SER A 12 6.80 -8.51 2.63
N ASP A 13 6.24 -8.58 3.82
CA ASP A 13 5.60 -9.80 4.32
C ASP A 13 4.07 -9.69 4.20
N ASP A 14 3.39 -10.83 4.23
CA ASP A 14 1.93 -10.88 4.22
C ASP A 14 1.35 -10.62 5.64
N GLU A 15 0.03 -10.66 5.75
CA GLU A 15 -0.69 -10.45 7.02
C GLU A 15 -0.48 -11.57 8.05
N ASN A 16 0.01 -12.73 7.63
CA ASN A 16 0.32 -13.88 8.48
C ASN A 16 1.79 -13.94 8.86
N HIS A 17 2.59 -12.98 8.42
CA HIS A 17 4.05 -12.97 8.60
C HIS A 17 4.74 -14.26 8.10
N THR A 18 4.30 -14.77 6.95
CA THR A 18 4.73 -16.06 6.39
C THR A 18 6.24 -16.12 6.12
N LEU A 19 6.86 -14.98 5.77
CA LEU A 19 8.30 -14.89 5.53
C LEU A 19 9.11 -14.70 6.81
N GLY A 20 8.47 -14.37 7.94
CA GLY A 20 9.11 -14.18 9.23
C GLY A 20 10.14 -13.05 9.24
N ILE A 21 9.91 -11.97 8.49
CA ILE A 21 10.89 -10.88 8.33
C ILE A 21 11.02 -10.10 9.63
N ASN A 22 12.23 -10.05 10.17
CA ASN A 22 12.59 -9.14 11.25
C ASN A 22 13.01 -7.79 10.67
N TYR A 23 12.09 -6.83 10.64
CA TYR A 23 12.35 -5.51 10.05
C TYR A 23 13.42 -4.69 10.78
N TYR A 24 13.70 -4.96 12.06
CA TYR A 24 14.75 -4.29 12.81
C TYR A 24 16.17 -4.72 12.37
N GLU A 25 16.31 -5.85 11.69
CA GLU A 25 17.59 -6.25 11.11
C GLU A 25 18.08 -5.29 10.02
N TYR A 26 17.17 -4.56 9.36
CA TYR A 26 17.54 -3.55 8.37
C TYR A 26 18.30 -2.35 8.98
N ASP A 27 18.18 -2.10 10.29
CA ASP A 27 18.92 -1.03 10.96
C ASP A 27 20.44 -1.27 10.88
N LYS A 28 20.87 -2.55 10.89
CA LYS A 28 22.28 -2.93 10.73
C LYS A 28 22.84 -2.58 9.35
N MET A 29 21.97 -2.39 8.36
CA MET A 29 22.33 -2.08 6.97
C MET A 29 22.27 -0.58 6.66
N PHE A 30 21.90 0.28 7.61
CA PHE A 30 21.70 1.72 7.35
C PHE A 30 22.94 2.38 6.74
N GLN A 31 24.12 2.07 7.27
CA GLN A 31 25.35 2.67 6.74
C GLN A 31 25.63 2.22 5.30
N THR A 32 25.48 0.92 5.01
CA THR A 32 25.63 0.36 3.65
C THR A 32 24.61 0.98 2.67
N MET A 33 23.37 1.19 3.13
CA MET A 33 22.34 1.83 2.29
C MET A 33 22.66 3.29 2.00
N LYS A 34 23.17 4.05 3.00
CA LYS A 34 23.62 5.44 2.79
C LYS A 34 24.80 5.49 1.82
N GLU A 35 25.73 4.58 1.96
CA GLU A 35 26.86 4.45 1.04
C GLU A 35 26.37 4.15 -0.38
N ALA A 36 25.39 3.26 -0.53
CA ALA A 36 24.82 2.94 -1.83
C ALA A 36 24.23 4.20 -2.54
N GLU A 37 23.60 5.13 -1.81
CA GLU A 37 23.07 6.36 -2.39
C GLU A 37 24.19 7.28 -2.94
N THR A 38 25.42 7.19 -2.41
CA THR A 38 26.56 7.98 -2.90
C THR A 38 27.06 7.54 -4.29
N TYR A 39 26.65 6.38 -4.77
CA TYR A 39 26.96 5.92 -6.14
C TYR A 39 26.05 6.52 -7.21
N SER A 40 25.15 7.43 -6.83
CA SER A 40 24.35 8.19 -7.80
C SER A 40 25.24 9.08 -8.67
N THR A 41 24.90 9.20 -9.95
CA THR A 41 25.52 10.06 -10.94
C THR A 41 24.44 10.83 -11.70
N ASP A 42 24.83 11.70 -12.63
CA ASP A 42 23.87 12.43 -13.48
C ASP A 42 22.94 11.51 -14.28
N ASN A 43 23.42 10.31 -14.64
CA ASN A 43 22.71 9.36 -15.49
C ASN A 43 22.24 8.10 -14.73
N TYR A 44 22.50 7.99 -13.42
CA TYR A 44 22.11 6.86 -12.61
C TYR A 44 21.78 7.27 -11.19
N GLN A 45 20.59 6.92 -10.72
CA GLN A 45 20.13 7.29 -9.40
C GLN A 45 19.95 6.08 -8.48
N VAL A 46 20.56 6.13 -7.30
CA VAL A 46 20.30 5.19 -6.20
C VAL A 46 19.42 5.86 -5.17
N SER A 47 18.33 5.24 -4.80
CA SER A 47 17.35 5.78 -3.85
C SER A 47 16.93 4.72 -2.85
N VAL A 48 17.05 5.04 -1.57
CA VAL A 48 16.58 4.19 -0.47
C VAL A 48 15.20 4.66 -0.01
N LYS A 49 14.26 3.75 0.17
CA LYS A 49 12.92 4.05 0.71
C LYS A 49 12.97 4.17 2.23
N TRP A 50 13.73 5.14 2.74
CA TRP A 50 14.00 5.35 4.16
C TRP A 50 12.77 5.32 5.04
N SER A 51 11.71 6.02 4.66
CA SER A 51 10.47 6.04 5.44
C SER A 51 9.85 4.66 5.64
N LYS A 52 10.01 3.76 4.66
CA LYS A 52 9.52 2.39 4.76
C LYS A 52 10.43 1.53 5.63
N ILE A 53 11.74 1.68 5.48
CA ILE A 53 12.73 0.95 6.29
C ILE A 53 12.58 1.34 7.76
N GLN A 54 12.55 2.64 8.04
CA GLN A 54 12.42 3.20 9.40
C GLN A 54 11.05 2.93 10.06
N SER A 55 10.02 2.59 9.28
CA SER A 55 8.74 2.21 9.85
C SER A 55 8.75 0.82 10.50
N HIS A 56 9.77 -0.01 10.24
CA HIS A 56 9.89 -1.39 10.73
C HIS A 56 8.63 -2.23 10.48
N GLY A 57 7.91 -1.95 9.36
CA GLY A 57 6.65 -2.61 9.04
C GLY A 57 5.45 -2.13 9.85
N GLN A 58 5.64 -1.16 10.75
CA GLN A 58 4.57 -0.62 11.59
C GLN A 58 3.68 0.36 10.83
N LYS A 59 2.40 0.40 11.20
CA LYS A 59 1.41 1.35 10.67
C LYS A 59 0.80 2.15 11.82
N SER A 60 0.80 3.47 11.68
CA SER A 60 0.18 4.38 12.66
C SER A 60 -1.34 4.51 12.51
N TYR A 61 -1.91 3.86 11.51
CA TYR A 61 -3.33 3.89 11.14
C TYR A 61 -3.94 2.48 11.18
N SER A 62 -5.22 2.39 11.49
CA SER A 62 -5.96 1.11 11.56
C SER A 62 -6.92 0.90 10.39
N LEU A 63 -7.24 1.93 9.61
CA LEU A 63 -8.15 1.85 8.46
C LEU A 63 -7.44 2.34 7.18
N CYS A 64 -7.90 1.88 6.02
CA CYS A 64 -7.30 2.26 4.75
C CYS A 64 -8.12 3.35 4.06
N TYR A 65 -7.63 4.59 4.08
CA TYR A 65 -8.20 5.72 3.35
C TYR A 65 -7.42 6.05 2.07
N GLY A 66 -6.25 5.43 1.87
CA GLY A 66 -5.39 5.68 0.71
C GLY A 66 -5.80 4.91 -0.55
N ALA A 67 -6.60 3.85 -0.42
CA ALA A 67 -6.97 3.00 -1.55
C ALA A 67 -7.68 3.75 -2.70
N PRO A 68 -8.56 4.72 -2.47
CA PRO A 68 -9.18 5.49 -3.55
C PRO A 68 -8.19 6.29 -4.42
N PHE A 69 -6.99 6.58 -3.90
CA PHE A 69 -5.97 7.35 -4.63
C PHE A 69 -5.06 6.48 -5.51
N ILE A 70 -4.96 5.18 -5.23
CA ILE A 70 -4.10 4.24 -5.96
C ILE A 70 -4.81 2.90 -6.06
N ILE A 71 -5.64 2.72 -7.07
CA ILE A 71 -6.22 1.40 -7.37
C ILE A 71 -5.20 0.56 -8.13
N GLN A 72 -5.24 -0.75 -7.98
CA GLN A 72 -4.31 -1.65 -8.63
C GLN A 72 -5.02 -2.68 -9.50
N MET A 73 -4.32 -3.08 -10.56
CA MET A 73 -4.77 -4.10 -11.50
C MET A 73 -3.70 -5.18 -11.62
N SER A 74 -4.09 -6.43 -11.55
CA SER A 74 -3.20 -7.57 -11.74
C SER A 74 -2.93 -7.85 -13.22
N GLY A 75 -1.92 -8.65 -13.51
CA GLY A 75 -1.66 -9.15 -14.88
C GLY A 75 -2.80 -9.98 -15.47
N SER A 76 -3.70 -10.54 -14.65
CA SER A 76 -4.91 -11.25 -15.09
C SER A 76 -6.10 -10.31 -15.37
N GLY A 77 -5.92 -8.99 -15.16
CA GLY A 77 -6.96 -7.99 -15.35
C GLY A 77 -7.88 -7.77 -14.14
N LEU A 78 -7.63 -8.46 -13.03
CA LEU A 78 -8.39 -8.27 -11.79
C LEU A 78 -8.08 -6.90 -11.18
N VAL A 79 -9.11 -6.17 -10.79
CA VAL A 79 -9.04 -4.86 -10.13
C VAL A 79 -9.37 -5.01 -8.66
N ALA A 80 -8.49 -4.49 -7.80
CA ALA A 80 -8.64 -4.52 -6.35
C ALA A 80 -8.04 -3.24 -5.71
N PRO A 81 -8.36 -2.92 -4.45
CA PRO A 81 -7.83 -1.75 -3.76
C PRO A 81 -6.31 -1.73 -3.65
N CYS A 82 -5.70 -2.93 -3.60
CA CYS A 82 -4.27 -3.12 -3.39
C CYS A 82 -3.85 -4.49 -3.91
N GLY A 83 -2.57 -4.64 -4.29
CA GLY A 83 -1.99 -5.90 -4.75
C GLY A 83 -2.08 -7.06 -3.74
N MET A 84 -2.20 -6.75 -2.46
CA MET A 84 -2.46 -7.73 -1.40
C MET A 84 -3.74 -8.53 -1.62
N PHE A 85 -4.74 -7.93 -2.26
CA PHE A 85 -6.08 -8.51 -2.42
C PHE A 85 -6.28 -9.26 -3.74
N PHE A 86 -5.23 -9.52 -4.53
CA PHE A 86 -5.36 -10.27 -5.78
C PHE A 86 -5.54 -11.78 -5.60
N ASN A 87 -5.25 -12.32 -4.42
CA ASN A 87 -5.43 -13.73 -4.12
C ASN A 87 -6.92 -14.07 -3.93
N ASP A 88 -7.32 -15.27 -4.32
CA ASP A 88 -8.71 -15.76 -4.23
C ASP A 88 -9.29 -15.77 -2.81
N LYS A 89 -8.46 -15.89 -1.79
CA LYS A 89 -8.91 -15.78 -0.39
C LYS A 89 -9.49 -14.39 -0.06
N TYR A 90 -9.21 -13.38 -0.89
CA TYR A 90 -9.68 -12.01 -0.74
C TYR A 90 -10.77 -11.60 -1.75
N LYS A 91 -11.54 -12.56 -2.27
CA LYS A 91 -12.64 -12.29 -3.23
C LYS A 91 -13.57 -11.16 -2.80
N ASP A 92 -13.77 -11.03 -1.50
CA ASP A 92 -14.58 -9.98 -0.88
C ASP A 92 -14.04 -8.55 -1.10
N PHE A 93 -12.81 -8.40 -1.58
CA PHE A 93 -12.17 -7.14 -1.91
C PHE A 93 -11.95 -6.96 -3.41
N HIS A 94 -12.35 -7.94 -4.23
CA HIS A 94 -12.28 -7.81 -5.67
C HIS A 94 -13.37 -6.85 -6.17
N ILE A 95 -12.98 -5.90 -7.01
CA ILE A 95 -13.88 -4.86 -7.54
C ILE A 95 -14.44 -5.28 -8.88
N GLY A 96 -13.62 -5.87 -9.74
CA GLY A 96 -14.03 -6.33 -11.07
C GLY A 96 -12.84 -6.82 -11.89
N ASN A 97 -13.09 -7.12 -13.18
CA ASN A 97 -12.05 -7.56 -14.10
C ASN A 97 -12.19 -6.83 -15.44
N ILE A 98 -11.08 -6.29 -15.95
CA ILE A 98 -11.07 -5.54 -17.23
C ILE A 98 -11.31 -6.42 -18.45
N LYS A 99 -11.25 -7.75 -18.30
CA LYS A 99 -11.68 -8.69 -19.35
C LYS A 99 -13.21 -8.73 -19.51
N GLU A 100 -13.95 -8.31 -18.50
CA GLU A 100 -15.41 -8.39 -18.45
C GLU A 100 -16.06 -7.03 -18.66
N LYS A 101 -15.45 -5.96 -18.11
CA LYS A 101 -15.97 -4.60 -18.15
C LYS A 101 -14.83 -3.61 -18.36
N ARG A 102 -15.12 -2.46 -18.98
CA ARG A 102 -14.14 -1.38 -19.07
C ARG A 102 -13.76 -0.87 -17.69
N PHE A 103 -12.54 -0.42 -17.52
CA PHE A 103 -12.05 0.12 -16.23
C PHE A 103 -12.95 1.24 -15.68
N LYS A 104 -13.46 2.13 -16.55
CA LYS A 104 -14.39 3.18 -16.15
C LYS A 104 -15.65 2.63 -15.49
N GLU A 105 -16.25 1.58 -16.06
CA GLU A 105 -17.45 0.93 -15.53
C GLU A 105 -17.20 0.26 -14.17
N ILE A 106 -15.99 -0.32 -14.00
CA ILE A 106 -15.55 -0.89 -12.72
C ILE A 106 -15.38 0.20 -11.67
N TRP A 107 -14.73 1.32 -12.06
CA TRP A 107 -14.46 2.45 -11.17
C TRP A 107 -15.76 3.15 -10.71
N GLU A 108 -16.74 3.29 -11.59
CA GLU A 108 -18.03 3.94 -11.32
C GLU A 108 -19.06 2.98 -10.69
N SER A 109 -18.70 1.69 -10.49
CA SER A 109 -19.63 0.70 -9.98
C SER A 109 -19.93 0.88 -8.49
N GLU A 110 -21.09 0.38 -8.05
CA GLU A 110 -21.42 0.27 -6.63
C GLU A 110 -20.42 -0.62 -5.90
N ARG A 111 -19.96 -1.69 -6.57
CA ARG A 111 -18.97 -2.61 -6.02
C ARG A 111 -17.67 -1.91 -5.62
N TYR A 112 -17.22 -0.94 -6.41
CA TYR A 112 -16.05 -0.13 -6.04
C TYR A 112 -16.27 0.56 -4.68
N TRP A 113 -17.40 1.22 -4.50
CA TRP A 113 -17.71 1.98 -3.28
C TRP A 113 -17.96 1.06 -2.07
N GLU A 114 -18.58 -0.10 -2.28
CA GLU A 114 -18.72 -1.13 -1.24
C GLU A 114 -17.34 -1.56 -0.71
N VAL A 115 -16.42 -1.85 -1.61
CA VAL A 115 -15.06 -2.29 -1.22
C VAL A 115 -14.29 -1.15 -0.55
N MET A 116 -14.36 0.08 -1.08
CA MET A 116 -13.74 1.25 -0.45
C MET A 116 -14.29 1.49 0.96
N LYS A 117 -15.59 1.39 1.15
CA LYS A 117 -16.24 1.49 2.45
C LYS A 117 -15.77 0.37 3.38
N LYS A 118 -15.71 -0.87 2.88
CA LYS A 118 -15.30 -2.05 3.67
C LYS A 118 -13.92 -1.89 4.27
N ILE A 119 -12.94 -1.35 3.51
CA ILE A 119 -11.56 -1.17 4.00
C ILE A 119 -11.34 0.11 4.81
N SER A 120 -12.28 1.05 4.76
CA SER A 120 -12.23 2.33 5.49
C SER A 120 -13.09 2.35 6.75
N THR A 121 -13.74 1.24 7.11
CA THR A 121 -14.59 1.13 8.29
C THR A 121 -14.33 -0.18 9.06
N PRO A 122 -14.55 -0.21 10.40
CA PRO A 122 -14.53 -1.45 11.16
C PRO A 122 -15.54 -2.48 10.59
N PRO A 123 -15.26 -3.79 10.69
CA PRO A 123 -14.21 -4.42 11.49
C PRO A 123 -12.84 -4.53 10.81
N PHE A 124 -12.64 -3.95 9.61
CA PHE A 124 -11.34 -3.97 8.95
C PHE A 124 -10.27 -3.30 9.80
N ASN A 125 -9.06 -3.86 9.80
CA ASN A 125 -7.90 -3.30 10.50
C ASN A 125 -6.62 -3.56 9.71
N THR A 126 -5.95 -2.50 9.28
CA THR A 126 -4.74 -2.58 8.46
C THR A 126 -3.58 -3.32 9.13
N ASN A 127 -3.53 -3.37 10.46
CA ASN A 127 -2.49 -4.08 11.20
C ASN A 127 -2.74 -5.59 11.31
N ARG A 128 -3.99 -6.03 11.06
CA ARG A 128 -4.39 -7.44 11.07
C ARG A 128 -4.63 -7.97 9.66
N ASP A 129 -5.27 -7.17 8.81
CA ASP A 129 -5.84 -7.64 7.54
C ASP A 129 -4.99 -7.26 6.32
N CYS A 130 -3.84 -6.57 6.53
CA CYS A 130 -2.91 -6.18 5.47
C CYS A 130 -1.50 -6.66 5.77
N GLY A 131 -0.73 -6.94 4.70
CA GLY A 131 0.71 -7.16 4.81
C GLY A 131 1.47 -5.92 5.33
N THR A 132 2.71 -6.14 5.69
CA THR A 132 3.55 -5.17 6.40
C THR A 132 3.91 -3.92 5.58
N LEU A 133 4.04 -4.06 4.25
CA LEU A 133 4.34 -2.94 3.35
C LEU A 133 3.09 -2.42 2.65
N CYS A 134 2.84 -1.13 2.79
CA CYS A 134 1.75 -0.44 2.14
C CYS A 134 2.27 0.56 1.10
N LEU A 135 1.82 0.46 -0.17
CA LEU A 135 2.13 1.46 -1.20
C LEU A 135 1.54 2.83 -0.86
N GLN A 136 0.41 2.83 -0.15
CA GLN A 136 -0.35 4.02 0.23
C GLN A 136 -0.01 4.47 1.66
N HIS A 137 1.11 4.02 2.22
CA HIS A 137 1.47 4.26 3.61
C HIS A 137 1.43 5.75 3.95
N LYS A 138 2.14 6.59 3.18
CA LYS A 138 2.17 8.04 3.41
C LYS A 138 0.80 8.70 3.26
N THR A 139 0.03 8.31 2.26
CA THR A 139 -1.34 8.82 2.08
C THR A 139 -2.22 8.47 3.29
N ASN A 140 -2.16 7.22 3.75
CA ASN A 140 -2.89 6.79 4.93
C ASN A 140 -2.44 7.52 6.20
N GLU A 141 -1.13 7.74 6.40
CA GLU A 141 -0.62 8.48 7.55
C GLU A 141 -1.17 9.92 7.58
N VAL A 142 -1.09 10.61 6.44
CA VAL A 142 -1.58 12.00 6.33
C VAL A 142 -3.09 12.08 6.60
N ILE A 143 -3.87 11.25 5.92
CA ILE A 143 -5.33 11.27 6.11
C ILE A 143 -5.69 10.89 7.55
N TRP A 144 -5.00 9.90 8.12
CA TRP A 144 -5.22 9.46 9.49
C TRP A 144 -4.91 10.55 10.52
N SER A 145 -3.83 11.34 10.31
CA SER A 145 -3.51 12.47 11.18
C SER A 145 -4.58 13.55 11.11
N ILE A 146 -5.02 13.91 9.90
CA ILE A 146 -6.11 14.88 9.69
C ILE A 146 -7.40 14.41 10.39
N MET A 147 -7.75 13.14 10.25
CA MET A 147 -8.95 12.58 10.89
C MET A 147 -8.87 12.60 12.43
N LYS A 148 -7.68 12.36 13.00
CA LYS A 148 -7.47 12.47 14.46
C LYS A 148 -7.62 13.91 14.94
N GLU A 149 -7.03 14.87 14.23
CA GLU A 149 -7.12 16.30 14.53
C GLU A 149 -8.57 16.79 14.49
N HIS A 150 -9.35 16.32 13.53
CA HIS A 150 -10.76 16.65 13.34
C HIS A 150 -11.73 15.71 14.07
N LYS A 151 -11.26 14.93 15.07
CA LYS A 151 -12.09 14.02 15.90
C LYS A 151 -12.94 13.03 15.10
N GLY A 152 -12.43 12.55 13.98
CA GLY A 152 -13.12 11.54 13.17
C GLY A 152 -14.29 12.07 12.32
N ILE A 153 -14.36 13.36 12.06
CA ILE A 153 -15.48 14.00 11.34
C ILE A 153 -15.47 13.73 9.82
N LEU A 154 -14.38 13.17 9.27
CA LEU A 154 -14.39 12.82 7.85
C LEU A 154 -15.27 11.58 7.62
N PRO A 155 -16.38 11.71 6.87
CA PRO A 155 -17.20 10.56 6.52
C PRO A 155 -16.40 9.58 5.66
N PRO A 156 -16.78 8.29 5.63
CA PRO A 156 -16.22 7.36 4.68
C PRO A 156 -16.41 7.89 3.25
N PRO A 157 -15.53 7.52 2.30
CA PRO A 157 -15.62 8.01 0.92
C PRO A 157 -17.01 7.76 0.38
N GLN A 158 -17.64 8.84 -0.09
CA GLN A 158 -18.96 8.80 -0.70
C GLN A 158 -18.83 8.92 -2.22
N ARG A 159 -19.80 8.35 -2.91
CA ARG A 159 -19.92 8.50 -4.36
C ARG A 159 -20.15 9.98 -4.68
N PRO A 160 -19.39 10.56 -5.64
CA PRO A 160 -19.63 11.91 -6.11
C PRO A 160 -20.98 12.03 -6.81
#